data_6adf34b17235f5613666a7321b7fb528
#
_entry.id   6adf34b17235f5613666a7321b7fb528
#
_cell.length_a   1.000
_cell.length_b   1.000
_cell.length_c   1.000
_cell.angle_alpha   90.00
_cell.angle_beta   90.00
_cell.angle_gamma   90.00
#
_symmetry.space_group_name_H-M   'P 1'
#
loop_
_entity.id
_entity.type
_entity.pdbx_description
1 polymer ?
#
loop_
_entity_poly.entity_id
_entity_poly.type
_entity_poly.pdbx_seq_one_letter_code
_entity_poly.pdbx_strand_id
1 'polypeptide(L)'
;MQATIEQLSQIIVFAGLEPSDKISLQPHTQVQRYSQGEIILHEGDRLPAKLYAVVSGTIQITKTANTGKETILRMLDVGEIFAAPALLGNGISPATVTAETDCEILTVERDALLKVIGKNPDIALRMLMVLNNRIQQLHETVHGLVSERAVVRLARLIQYFAAESGTESSQKGEILKVKLPYYRIARSIGITYEECVRLVKSLKSVVAYTRGGKITIVDAKKLESVASGNTEAEIFG
;
A
#
# COMPACT_ATOMS: atom_id res chain seq x y z
N MET A 1 -17.72 11.86 -12.88
CA MET A 1 -18.99 11.73 -12.10
C MET A 1 -18.73 12.29 -10.71
N GLN A 2 -19.69 12.96 -10.06
CA GLN A 2 -19.51 13.38 -8.65
C GLN A 2 -19.53 12.16 -7.73
N ALA A 3 -18.82 12.26 -6.60
CA ALA A 3 -18.82 11.20 -5.60
C ALA A 3 -20.17 11.07 -4.89
N THR A 4 -20.52 9.88 -4.41
CA THR A 4 -21.62 9.69 -3.49
C THR A 4 -21.17 9.98 -2.04
N ILE A 5 -22.13 10.19 -1.14
CA ILE A 5 -21.83 10.36 0.30
C ILE A 5 -21.19 9.09 0.87
N GLU A 6 -21.59 7.93 0.38
CA GLU A 6 -21.01 6.64 0.78
C GLU A 6 -19.53 6.55 0.39
N GLN A 7 -19.18 6.90 -0.87
CA GLN A 7 -17.79 6.95 -1.33
C GLN A 7 -16.95 7.92 -0.51
N LEU A 8 -17.47 9.11 -0.18
CA LEU A 8 -16.79 10.05 0.73
C LEU A 8 -16.60 9.45 2.13
N SER A 9 -17.56 8.68 2.62
CA SER A 9 -17.49 8.07 3.95
C SER A 9 -16.47 6.94 4.07
N GLN A 10 -16.09 6.31 2.97
CA GLN A 10 -15.07 5.27 2.92
C GLN A 10 -13.66 5.83 3.08
N ILE A 11 -13.45 7.13 2.76
CA ILE A 11 -12.11 7.72 2.81
C ILE A 11 -11.69 7.95 4.26
N ILE A 12 -10.55 7.40 4.64
CA ILE A 12 -10.03 7.39 6.03
C ILE A 12 -10.01 8.78 6.65
N VAL A 13 -9.59 9.81 5.90
CA VAL A 13 -9.50 11.18 6.41
C VAL A 13 -10.88 11.84 6.59
N PHE A 14 -11.91 11.31 5.98
CA PHE A 14 -13.30 11.79 6.09
C PHE A 14 -14.16 10.94 7.04
N ALA A 15 -13.59 9.91 7.65
CA ALA A 15 -14.28 9.11 8.66
C ALA A 15 -14.68 10.01 9.83
N GLY A 16 -15.98 10.01 10.19
CA GLY A 16 -16.53 10.87 11.25
C GLY A 16 -16.82 12.31 10.84
N LEU A 17 -16.75 12.67 9.57
CA LEU A 17 -17.34 13.91 9.07
C LEU A 17 -18.86 13.86 9.22
N GLU A 18 -19.44 14.98 9.64
CA GLU A 18 -20.90 15.15 9.66
C GLU A 18 -21.47 15.06 8.23
N PRO A 19 -22.70 14.57 8.08
CA PRO A 19 -23.35 14.50 6.77
C PRO A 19 -23.38 15.84 6.03
N SER A 20 -23.57 16.96 6.72
CA SER A 20 -23.56 18.31 6.16
C SER A 20 -22.23 18.69 5.52
N ASP A 21 -21.11 18.30 6.13
CA ASP A 21 -19.77 18.57 5.57
C ASP A 21 -19.51 17.73 4.32
N LYS A 22 -19.93 16.45 4.31
CA LYS A 22 -19.84 15.59 3.13
C LYS A 22 -20.69 16.12 1.98
N ILE A 23 -21.91 16.58 2.25
CA ILE A 23 -22.78 17.22 1.26
C ILE A 23 -22.11 18.48 0.69
N SER A 24 -21.43 19.26 1.51
CA SER A 24 -20.72 20.47 1.06
C SER A 24 -19.50 20.17 0.19
N LEU A 25 -18.84 19.02 0.40
CA LEU A 25 -17.71 18.55 -0.43
C LEU A 25 -18.16 17.94 -1.76
N GLN A 26 -19.31 17.27 -1.78
CA GLN A 26 -19.77 16.48 -2.92
C GLN A 26 -19.73 17.22 -4.26
N PRO A 27 -20.19 18.49 -4.40
CA PRO A 27 -20.12 19.24 -5.67
C PRO A 27 -18.69 19.48 -6.16
N HIS A 28 -17.70 19.41 -5.27
CA HIS A 28 -16.27 19.63 -5.53
C HIS A 28 -15.48 18.34 -5.68
N THR A 29 -16.17 17.24 -5.96
CA THR A 29 -15.58 15.92 -6.15
C THR A 29 -15.68 15.45 -7.59
N GLN A 30 -14.76 14.58 -7.97
CA GLN A 30 -14.80 13.86 -9.24
C GLN A 30 -14.37 12.41 -9.00
N VAL A 31 -15.15 11.44 -9.49
CA VAL A 31 -14.78 10.02 -9.54
C VAL A 31 -14.48 9.64 -10.97
N GLN A 32 -13.33 9.03 -11.19
CA GLN A 32 -12.86 8.52 -12.48
C GLN A 32 -12.53 7.04 -12.37
N ARG A 33 -12.87 6.26 -13.39
CA ARG A 33 -12.61 4.83 -13.50
C ARG A 33 -11.33 4.58 -14.28
N TYR A 34 -10.59 3.57 -13.86
CA TYR A 34 -9.39 3.08 -14.52
C TYR A 34 -9.44 1.57 -14.60
N SER A 35 -9.07 1.02 -15.76
CA SER A 35 -8.95 -0.42 -15.96
C SER A 35 -7.63 -0.95 -15.41
N GLN A 36 -7.57 -2.23 -15.09
CA GLN A 36 -6.34 -2.89 -14.67
C GLN A 36 -5.18 -2.60 -15.63
N GLY A 37 -4.04 -2.18 -15.10
CA GLY A 37 -2.84 -1.83 -15.85
C GLY A 37 -2.82 -0.39 -16.38
N GLU A 38 -3.90 0.38 -16.26
CA GLU A 38 -3.96 1.77 -16.69
C GLU A 38 -3.18 2.68 -15.74
N ILE A 39 -2.41 3.62 -16.32
CA ILE A 39 -1.64 4.58 -15.54
C ILE A 39 -2.54 5.74 -15.15
N ILE A 40 -2.62 6.01 -13.85
CA ILE A 40 -3.41 7.07 -13.24
C ILE A 40 -2.62 8.37 -13.19
N LEU A 41 -1.34 8.28 -12.80
CA LEU A 41 -0.39 9.40 -12.72
C LEU A 41 0.99 8.92 -13.17
N HIS A 42 1.69 9.72 -13.98
CA HIS A 42 3.10 9.48 -14.28
C HIS A 42 4.03 10.18 -13.30
N GLU A 43 5.18 9.59 -13.00
CA GLU A 43 6.27 10.26 -12.30
C GLU A 43 6.68 11.53 -13.06
N GLY A 44 6.78 12.65 -12.35
CA GLY A 44 7.14 13.95 -12.92
C GLY A 44 5.98 14.79 -13.45
N ASP A 45 4.78 14.24 -13.56
CA ASP A 45 3.59 14.99 -14.00
C ASP A 45 3.25 16.10 -12.99
N ARG A 46 2.82 17.25 -13.55
CA ARG A 46 2.22 18.32 -12.75
C ARG A 46 0.75 17.99 -12.48
N LEU A 47 0.43 17.82 -11.22
CA LEU A 47 -0.89 17.43 -10.75
C LEU A 47 -1.75 18.65 -10.41
N PRO A 48 -3.06 18.63 -10.73
CA PRO A 48 -4.02 19.58 -10.18
C PRO A 48 -4.01 19.57 -8.66
N ALA A 49 -4.26 20.73 -8.03
CA ALA A 49 -4.32 20.88 -6.59
C ALA A 49 -5.59 20.21 -6.01
N LYS A 50 -5.53 18.90 -5.82
CA LYS A 50 -6.61 18.04 -5.35
C LYS A 50 -6.12 17.03 -4.33
N LEU A 51 -7.01 16.56 -3.46
CA LEU A 51 -6.85 15.31 -2.73
C LEU A 51 -7.18 14.17 -3.70
N TYR A 52 -6.43 13.08 -3.65
CA TYR A 52 -6.66 11.84 -4.39
C TYR A 52 -6.90 10.69 -3.43
N ALA A 53 -7.91 9.86 -3.67
CA ALA A 53 -8.26 8.72 -2.82
C ALA A 53 -8.79 7.55 -3.65
N VAL A 54 -8.59 6.32 -3.16
CA VAL A 54 -9.12 5.10 -3.75
C VAL A 54 -10.52 4.83 -3.19
N VAL A 55 -11.52 4.67 -4.04
CA VAL A 55 -12.91 4.33 -3.63
C VAL A 55 -13.32 2.93 -4.04
N SER A 56 -12.64 2.32 -5.02
CA SER A 56 -12.77 0.89 -5.32
C SER A 56 -11.48 0.36 -5.95
N GLY A 57 -11.24 -0.95 -5.83
CA GLY A 57 -10.05 -1.61 -6.36
C GLY A 57 -8.78 -1.30 -5.58
N THR A 58 -7.63 -1.61 -6.19
CA THR A 58 -6.29 -1.47 -5.62
C THR A 58 -5.38 -0.78 -6.65
N ILE A 59 -4.53 0.11 -6.19
CA ILE A 59 -3.51 0.78 -7.01
C ILE A 59 -2.12 0.48 -6.50
N GLN A 60 -1.12 0.53 -7.40
CA GLN A 60 0.30 0.43 -7.03
C GLN A 60 1.02 1.74 -7.32
N ILE A 61 1.94 2.10 -6.43
CA ILE A 61 2.85 3.22 -6.60
C ILE A 61 4.24 2.66 -6.88
N THR A 62 4.81 2.99 -8.02
CA THR A 62 6.10 2.49 -8.46
C THR A 62 7.07 3.62 -8.78
N LYS A 63 8.36 3.33 -8.66
CA LYS A 63 9.43 4.22 -9.09
C LYS A 63 10.43 3.45 -9.93
N THR A 64 10.84 4.06 -11.05
CA THR A 64 11.82 3.47 -11.96
C THR A 64 13.17 4.12 -11.73
N ALA A 65 14.19 3.32 -11.40
CA ALA A 65 15.57 3.79 -11.30
C ALA A 65 16.15 4.10 -12.69
N ASN A 66 17.23 4.89 -12.74
CA ASN A 66 17.93 5.21 -14.00
C ASN A 66 18.43 3.96 -14.76
N THR A 67 18.55 2.82 -14.07
CA THR A 67 18.90 1.51 -14.65
C THR A 67 17.72 0.79 -15.31
N GLY A 68 16.52 1.38 -15.32
CA GLY A 68 15.27 0.75 -15.76
C GLY A 68 14.63 -0.20 -14.75
N LYS A 69 15.26 -0.41 -13.58
CA LYS A 69 14.68 -1.25 -12.51
C LYS A 69 13.49 -0.55 -11.88
N GLU A 70 12.31 -1.15 -11.98
CA GLU A 70 11.11 -0.69 -11.31
C GLU A 70 11.00 -1.27 -9.89
N THR A 71 10.60 -0.44 -8.94
CA THR A 71 10.38 -0.81 -7.54
C THR A 71 8.98 -0.40 -7.12
N ILE A 72 8.20 -1.34 -6.56
CA ILE A 72 6.92 -1.02 -5.94
C ILE A 72 7.22 -0.37 -4.58
N LEU A 73 6.84 0.89 -4.46
CA LEU A 73 6.98 1.64 -3.21
C LEU A 73 5.81 1.34 -2.27
N ARG A 74 4.61 1.15 -2.84
CA ARG A 74 3.39 0.96 -2.06
C ARG A 74 2.26 0.37 -2.91
N MET A 75 1.40 -0.40 -2.25
CA MET A 75 0.05 -0.74 -2.69
C MET A 75 -0.95 0.04 -1.84
N LEU A 76 -2.07 0.43 -2.43
CA LEU A 76 -3.12 1.21 -1.76
C LEU A 76 -4.46 0.57 -2.06
N ASP A 77 -5.24 0.44 -1.00
CA ASP A 77 -6.58 -0.12 -1.04
C ASP A 77 -7.66 0.96 -0.79
N VAL A 78 -8.91 0.55 -0.80
CA VAL A 78 -10.07 1.44 -0.62
C VAL A 78 -9.94 2.26 0.67
N GLY A 79 -10.25 3.55 0.57
CA GLY A 79 -10.21 4.51 1.68
C GLY A 79 -8.89 5.25 1.82
N GLU A 80 -7.81 4.78 1.20
CA GLU A 80 -6.50 5.40 1.32
C GLU A 80 -6.33 6.62 0.40
N ILE A 81 -5.56 7.61 0.89
CA ILE A 81 -5.20 8.81 0.13
C ILE A 81 -3.79 8.69 -0.45
N PHE A 82 -3.57 9.34 -1.61
CA PHE A 82 -2.27 9.38 -2.28
C PHE A 82 -2.00 10.73 -2.95
N ALA A 83 -0.89 10.85 -3.66
CA ALA A 83 -0.48 12.08 -4.36
C ALA A 83 -0.47 13.31 -3.44
N ALA A 84 -0.02 13.17 -2.18
CA ALA A 84 0.07 14.27 -1.22
C ALA A 84 0.76 15.56 -1.76
N PRO A 85 1.80 15.48 -2.63
CA PRO A 85 2.40 16.68 -3.23
C PRO A 85 1.43 17.53 -4.06
N ALA A 86 0.37 16.95 -4.61
CA ALA A 86 -0.66 17.70 -5.33
C ALA A 86 -1.44 18.65 -4.41
N LEU A 87 -1.70 18.23 -3.18
CA LEU A 87 -2.47 18.99 -2.21
C LEU A 87 -1.60 19.92 -1.35
N LEU A 88 -0.46 19.40 -0.84
CA LEU A 88 0.34 20.00 0.23
C LEU A 88 1.77 20.38 -0.21
N GLY A 89 2.19 20.03 -1.41
CA GLY A 89 3.56 20.18 -1.88
C GLY A 89 3.71 21.01 -3.16
N ASN A 90 4.70 20.65 -3.97
CA ASN A 90 5.05 21.33 -5.21
C ASN A 90 4.14 20.98 -6.41
N GLY A 91 3.19 20.09 -6.25
CA GLY A 91 2.28 19.64 -7.30
C GLY A 91 2.91 18.69 -8.32
N ILE A 92 4.08 18.10 -8.05
CA ILE A 92 4.73 17.16 -8.96
C ILE A 92 4.58 15.74 -8.40
N SER A 93 4.17 14.79 -9.25
CA SER A 93 4.09 13.38 -8.87
C SER A 93 5.48 12.80 -8.65
N PRO A 94 5.78 12.28 -7.44
CA PRO A 94 7.10 11.72 -7.14
C PRO A 94 7.29 10.29 -7.66
N ALA A 95 6.24 9.67 -8.19
CA ALA A 95 6.22 8.27 -8.59
C ALA A 95 5.08 8.02 -9.60
N THR A 96 5.14 6.92 -10.32
CA THR A 96 4.04 6.46 -11.19
C THR A 96 3.00 5.72 -10.36
N VAL A 97 1.72 5.97 -10.64
CA VAL A 97 0.58 5.32 -10.01
C VAL A 97 -0.20 4.56 -11.09
N THR A 98 -0.38 3.26 -10.90
CA THR A 98 -1.03 2.35 -11.85
C THR A 98 -2.16 1.59 -11.17
N ALA A 99 -3.25 1.36 -11.87
CA ALA A 99 -4.34 0.51 -11.44
C ALA A 99 -3.88 -0.97 -11.39
N GLU A 100 -3.82 -1.57 -10.21
CA GLU A 100 -3.48 -3.01 -10.08
C GLU A 100 -4.70 -3.89 -10.38
N THR A 101 -5.89 -3.39 -10.10
CA THR A 101 -7.18 -3.96 -10.50
C THR A 101 -8.01 -2.85 -11.13
N ASP A 102 -9.14 -3.18 -11.74
CA ASP A 102 -10.14 -2.15 -12.09
C ASP A 102 -10.45 -1.34 -10.84
N CYS A 103 -10.34 -0.02 -10.92
CA CYS A 103 -10.46 0.84 -9.76
C CYS A 103 -11.19 2.16 -10.06
N GLU A 104 -11.68 2.78 -9.00
CA GLU A 104 -12.25 4.12 -9.04
C GLU A 104 -11.42 5.05 -8.14
N ILE A 105 -11.03 6.20 -8.70
CA ILE A 105 -10.27 7.24 -8.00
C ILE A 105 -11.17 8.44 -7.79
N LEU A 106 -11.30 8.84 -6.53
CA LEU A 106 -11.97 10.05 -6.11
C LEU A 106 -10.96 11.18 -5.98
N THR A 107 -11.32 12.35 -6.51
CA THR A 107 -10.56 13.59 -6.25
C THR A 107 -11.46 14.62 -5.59
N VAL A 108 -10.87 15.44 -4.70
CA VAL A 108 -11.54 16.58 -4.05
C VAL A 108 -10.72 17.84 -4.27
N GLU A 109 -11.36 18.92 -4.70
CA GLU A 109 -10.72 20.22 -4.91
C GLU A 109 -10.12 20.75 -3.59
N ARG A 110 -8.87 21.26 -3.67
CA ARG A 110 -8.12 21.75 -2.52
C ARG A 110 -8.88 22.82 -1.73
N ASP A 111 -9.46 23.81 -2.41
CA ASP A 111 -10.07 24.95 -1.74
C ASP A 111 -11.36 24.57 -1.01
N ALA A 112 -12.14 23.64 -1.56
CA ALA A 112 -13.31 23.08 -0.89
C ALA A 112 -12.90 22.27 0.36
N LEU A 113 -11.86 21.44 0.24
CA LEU A 113 -11.32 20.68 1.36
C LEU A 113 -10.82 21.61 2.47
N LEU A 114 -10.07 22.67 2.14
CA LEU A 114 -9.58 23.62 3.12
C LEU A 114 -10.71 24.36 3.86
N LYS A 115 -11.81 24.69 3.17
CA LYS A 115 -13.01 25.27 3.82
C LYS A 115 -13.62 24.32 4.83
N VAL A 116 -13.71 23.03 4.53
CA VAL A 116 -14.24 22.01 5.47
C VAL A 116 -13.26 21.76 6.61
N ILE A 117 -11.95 21.72 6.36
CA ILE A 117 -10.90 21.66 7.41
C ILE A 117 -11.02 22.86 8.38
N GLY A 118 -11.28 24.06 7.84
CA GLY A 118 -11.47 25.26 8.68
C GLY A 118 -12.67 25.17 9.63
N LYS A 119 -13.69 24.39 9.26
CA LYS A 119 -14.87 24.12 10.12
C LYS A 119 -14.64 22.92 11.05
N ASN A 120 -13.93 21.91 10.58
CA ASN A 120 -13.64 20.67 11.31
C ASN A 120 -12.14 20.33 11.22
N PRO A 121 -11.33 20.87 12.16
CA PRO A 121 -9.88 20.65 12.20
C PRO A 121 -9.45 19.18 12.36
N ASP A 122 -10.32 18.30 12.82
CA ASP A 122 -10.04 16.87 13.01
C ASP A 122 -9.65 16.19 11.69
N ILE A 123 -10.12 16.71 10.54
CA ILE A 123 -9.67 16.22 9.22
C ILE A 123 -8.17 16.40 9.05
N ALA A 124 -7.65 17.59 9.41
CA ALA A 124 -6.22 17.86 9.32
C ALA A 124 -5.42 16.94 10.26
N LEU A 125 -5.91 16.69 11.48
CA LEU A 125 -5.28 15.75 12.41
C LEU A 125 -5.23 14.33 11.84
N ARG A 126 -6.32 13.85 11.22
CA ARG A 126 -6.35 12.54 10.56
C ARG A 126 -5.39 12.47 9.38
N MET A 127 -5.31 13.52 8.57
CA MET A 127 -4.31 13.59 7.49
C MET A 127 -2.89 13.52 8.03
N LEU A 128 -2.59 14.24 9.12
CA LEU A 128 -1.29 14.18 9.78
C LEU A 128 -1.00 12.79 10.34
N MET A 129 -1.99 12.10 10.92
CA MET A 129 -1.82 10.71 11.38
C MET A 129 -1.50 9.76 10.23
N VAL A 130 -2.21 9.87 9.10
CA VAL A 130 -1.92 9.06 7.89
C VAL A 130 -0.49 9.32 7.40
N LEU A 131 -0.06 10.58 7.33
CA LEU A 131 1.29 10.94 6.90
C LEU A 131 2.35 10.48 7.90
N ASN A 132 2.11 10.61 9.21
CA ASN A 132 3.01 10.12 10.26
C ASN A 132 3.20 8.60 10.18
N ASN A 133 2.12 7.84 10.07
CA ASN A 133 2.20 6.39 9.89
C ASN A 133 2.99 6.03 8.64
N ARG A 134 2.84 6.80 7.57
CA ARG A 134 3.62 6.61 6.34
C ARG A 134 5.12 6.85 6.55
N ILE A 135 5.47 7.89 7.30
CA ILE A 135 6.88 8.18 7.65
C ILE A 135 7.46 7.03 8.48
N GLN A 136 6.73 6.52 9.46
CA GLN A 136 7.18 5.38 10.26
C GLN A 136 7.42 4.13 9.41
N GLN A 137 6.49 3.78 8.52
CA GLN A 137 6.67 2.67 7.58
C GLN A 137 7.90 2.84 6.68
N LEU A 138 8.16 4.07 6.22
CA LEU A 138 9.36 4.36 5.42
C LEU A 138 10.63 4.20 6.24
N HIS A 139 10.66 4.64 7.51
CA HIS A 139 11.80 4.45 8.40
C HIS A 139 12.09 2.96 8.63
N GLU A 140 11.07 2.15 8.88
CA GLU A 140 11.22 0.70 9.03
C GLU A 140 11.74 0.04 7.74
N THR A 141 11.21 0.45 6.58
CA THR A 141 11.68 -0.05 5.28
C THR A 141 13.14 0.29 5.05
N VAL A 142 13.55 1.55 5.28
CA VAL A 142 14.94 1.99 5.13
C VAL A 142 15.86 1.24 6.10
N HIS A 143 15.46 1.12 7.37
CA HIS A 143 16.22 0.36 8.36
C HIS A 143 16.41 -1.09 7.92
N GLY A 144 15.33 -1.75 7.47
CA GLY A 144 15.39 -3.12 6.97
C GLY A 144 16.31 -3.28 5.75
N LEU A 145 16.27 -2.35 4.81
CA LEU A 145 17.14 -2.40 3.61
C LEU A 145 18.62 -2.24 3.94
N VAL A 146 18.96 -1.47 4.96
CA VAL A 146 20.36 -1.20 5.35
C VAL A 146 20.90 -2.25 6.31
N SER A 147 20.08 -2.75 7.23
CA SER A 147 20.51 -3.54 8.38
C SER A 147 20.11 -5.00 8.33
N GLU A 148 19.21 -5.41 7.45
CA GLU A 148 18.58 -6.74 7.54
C GLU A 148 18.84 -7.60 6.31
N ARG A 149 19.05 -8.91 6.58
CA ARG A 149 19.13 -9.94 5.53
C ARG A 149 17.80 -10.04 4.77
N ALA A 150 17.86 -10.38 3.47
CA ALA A 150 16.68 -10.54 2.62
C ALA A 150 15.61 -11.50 3.20
N VAL A 151 16.06 -12.49 3.96
CA VAL A 151 15.17 -13.46 4.64
C VAL A 151 14.30 -12.81 5.71
N VAL A 152 14.86 -11.89 6.48
CA VAL A 152 14.15 -11.15 7.54
C VAL A 152 13.12 -10.22 6.90
N ARG A 153 13.51 -9.50 5.84
CA ARG A 153 12.58 -8.64 5.09
C ARG A 153 11.41 -9.43 4.48
N LEU A 154 11.68 -10.64 3.97
CA LEU A 154 10.62 -11.53 3.46
C LEU A 154 9.66 -11.96 4.58
N ALA A 155 10.18 -12.37 5.74
CA ALA A 155 9.36 -12.78 6.87
C ALA A 155 8.46 -11.64 7.36
N ARG A 156 9.00 -10.43 7.49
CA ARG A 156 8.23 -9.24 7.88
C ARG A 156 7.17 -8.85 6.85
N LEU A 157 7.48 -8.97 5.55
CA LEU A 157 6.50 -8.72 4.49
C LEU A 157 5.31 -9.68 4.62
N ILE A 158 5.56 -10.96 4.90
CA ILE A 158 4.50 -11.95 5.08
C ILE A 158 3.66 -11.64 6.32
N GLN A 159 4.31 -11.30 7.45
CA GLN A 159 3.61 -10.88 8.68
C GLN A 159 2.75 -9.62 8.45
N TYR A 160 3.30 -8.63 7.75
CA TYR A 160 2.56 -7.42 7.41
C TYR A 160 1.26 -7.75 6.67
N PHE A 161 1.32 -8.57 5.62
CA PHE A 161 0.13 -8.94 4.88
C PHE A 161 -0.82 -9.86 5.67
N ALA A 162 -0.30 -10.67 6.58
CA ALA A 162 -1.12 -11.47 7.48
C ALA A 162 -1.94 -10.58 8.43
N ALA A 163 -1.33 -9.51 8.95
CA ALA A 163 -2.00 -8.54 9.82
C ALA A 163 -2.97 -7.64 9.05
N GLU A 164 -2.58 -7.13 7.89
CA GLU A 164 -3.33 -6.15 7.11
C GLU A 164 -4.52 -6.78 6.37
N SER A 165 -4.26 -7.86 5.62
CA SER A 165 -5.26 -8.51 4.76
C SER A 165 -5.94 -9.72 5.43
N GLY A 166 -5.39 -10.18 6.55
CA GLY A 166 -5.85 -11.34 7.28
C GLY A 166 -5.43 -12.68 6.66
N THR A 167 -5.73 -13.75 7.39
CA THR A 167 -5.46 -15.13 7.00
C THR A 167 -6.72 -15.98 7.00
N GLU A 168 -6.65 -17.14 6.35
CA GLU A 168 -7.66 -18.21 6.40
C GLU A 168 -7.00 -19.48 6.92
N SER A 169 -7.62 -20.14 7.91
CA SER A 169 -7.12 -21.40 8.45
C SER A 169 -7.21 -22.54 7.44
N SER A 170 -6.16 -23.36 7.36
CA SER A 170 -6.11 -24.57 6.55
C SER A 170 -5.44 -25.72 7.30
N GLN A 171 -5.55 -26.96 6.77
CA GLN A 171 -4.87 -28.12 7.34
C GLN A 171 -3.33 -28.01 7.37
N LYS A 172 -2.76 -27.12 6.55
CA LYS A 172 -1.30 -26.92 6.42
C LYS A 172 -0.78 -25.64 7.09
N GLY A 173 -1.64 -24.91 7.79
CA GLY A 173 -1.31 -23.63 8.42
C GLY A 173 -2.27 -22.51 7.99
N GLU A 174 -1.84 -21.27 8.12
CA GLU A 174 -2.64 -20.08 7.79
C GLU A 174 -2.31 -19.57 6.38
N ILE A 175 -3.32 -19.40 5.55
CA ILE A 175 -3.19 -18.94 4.16
C ILE A 175 -3.44 -17.43 4.14
N LEU A 176 -2.53 -16.65 3.55
CA LEU A 176 -2.80 -15.23 3.30
C LEU A 176 -4.00 -15.06 2.36
N LYS A 177 -4.93 -14.18 2.70
CA LYS A 177 -6.04 -13.81 1.83
C LYS A 177 -5.58 -13.07 0.58
N VAL A 178 -4.46 -12.35 0.67
CA VAL A 178 -3.83 -11.65 -0.46
C VAL A 178 -2.91 -12.57 -1.25
N LYS A 179 -2.88 -12.42 -2.58
CA LYS A 179 -1.92 -13.11 -3.45
C LYS A 179 -0.63 -12.30 -3.56
N LEU A 180 0.51 -12.95 -3.34
CA LEU A 180 1.85 -12.36 -3.42
C LEU A 180 2.70 -13.12 -4.45
N PRO A 181 2.60 -12.81 -5.75
CA PRO A 181 3.48 -13.41 -6.76
C PRO A 181 4.95 -13.08 -6.48
N TYR A 182 5.88 -13.94 -6.89
CA TYR A 182 7.33 -13.75 -6.67
C TYR A 182 7.85 -12.39 -7.12
N TYR A 183 7.37 -11.86 -8.26
CA TYR A 183 7.80 -10.56 -8.75
C TYR A 183 7.39 -9.42 -7.79
N ARG A 184 6.20 -9.52 -7.19
CA ARG A 184 5.70 -8.56 -6.21
C ARG A 184 6.53 -8.63 -4.92
N ILE A 185 6.79 -9.83 -4.41
CA ILE A 185 7.66 -10.03 -3.24
C ILE A 185 9.04 -9.46 -3.49
N ALA A 186 9.69 -9.87 -4.60
CA ALA A 186 11.04 -9.45 -4.96
C ALA A 186 11.18 -7.92 -5.01
N ARG A 187 10.24 -7.26 -5.68
CA ARG A 187 10.19 -5.79 -5.74
C ARG A 187 9.97 -5.13 -4.37
N SER A 188 9.10 -5.72 -3.55
CA SER A 188 8.79 -5.17 -2.21
C SER A 188 9.97 -5.25 -1.24
N ILE A 189 10.79 -6.31 -1.33
CA ILE A 189 11.95 -6.50 -0.43
C ILE A 189 13.30 -6.15 -1.08
N GLY A 190 13.31 -5.61 -2.31
CA GLY A 190 14.50 -5.08 -2.96
C GLY A 190 15.51 -6.12 -3.43
N ILE A 191 15.06 -7.29 -3.92
CA ILE A 191 15.90 -8.37 -4.47
C ILE A 191 15.49 -8.73 -5.90
N THR A 192 16.28 -9.57 -6.58
CA THR A 192 15.92 -10.08 -7.91
C THR A 192 14.82 -11.15 -7.82
N TYR A 193 14.15 -11.42 -8.95
CA TYR A 193 13.15 -12.49 -9.04
C TYR A 193 13.73 -13.86 -8.67
N GLU A 194 14.91 -14.16 -9.21
CA GLU A 194 15.61 -15.43 -8.99
C GLU A 194 16.03 -15.61 -7.52
N GLU A 195 16.51 -14.54 -6.89
CA GLU A 195 16.81 -14.54 -5.44
C GLU A 195 15.56 -14.77 -4.61
N CYS A 196 14.44 -14.14 -4.96
CA CYS A 196 13.17 -14.34 -4.29
C CYS A 196 12.70 -15.79 -4.36
N VAL A 197 12.77 -16.41 -5.56
CA VAL A 197 12.39 -17.83 -5.74
C VAL A 197 13.26 -18.74 -4.87
N ARG A 198 14.59 -18.52 -4.84
CA ARG A 198 15.51 -19.29 -3.99
C ARG A 198 15.22 -19.08 -2.51
N LEU A 199 15.01 -17.82 -2.10
CA LEU A 199 14.75 -17.45 -0.73
C LEU A 199 13.45 -18.07 -0.19
N VAL A 200 12.36 -18.00 -0.95
CA VAL A 200 11.09 -18.61 -0.54
C VAL A 200 11.21 -20.14 -0.47
N LYS A 201 11.97 -20.76 -1.38
CA LYS A 201 12.25 -22.21 -1.34
C LYS A 201 13.08 -22.63 -0.12
N SER A 202 14.03 -21.79 0.33
CA SER A 202 14.82 -22.08 1.52
C SER A 202 14.00 -22.03 2.81
N LEU A 203 12.87 -21.29 2.80
CA LEU A 203 11.96 -21.16 3.94
C LEU A 203 10.79 -22.17 3.93
N LYS A 204 10.88 -23.28 3.18
CA LYS A 204 9.79 -24.26 3.01
C LYS A 204 9.22 -24.84 4.32
N SER A 205 10.02 -24.86 5.39
CA SER A 205 9.59 -25.29 6.75
C SER A 205 8.79 -24.20 7.49
N VAL A 206 8.83 -22.96 7.02
CA VAL A 206 8.20 -21.80 7.64
C VAL A 206 7.01 -21.33 6.81
N VAL A 207 7.21 -21.25 5.49
CA VAL A 207 6.17 -20.80 4.55
C VAL A 207 6.12 -21.70 3.32
N ALA A 208 4.92 -22.00 2.83
CA ALA A 208 4.70 -22.71 1.59
C ALA A 208 4.16 -21.74 0.52
N TYR A 209 4.72 -21.82 -0.69
CA TYR A 209 4.28 -21.04 -1.85
C TYR A 209 3.62 -21.97 -2.88
N THR A 210 2.45 -21.58 -3.34
CA THR A 210 1.76 -22.26 -4.44
C THR A 210 1.56 -21.35 -5.64
N ARG A 211 1.42 -21.96 -6.83
CA ARG A 211 1.25 -21.25 -8.10
C ARG A 211 0.16 -20.18 -7.99
N GLY A 212 0.43 -18.99 -8.52
CA GLY A 212 -0.51 -17.86 -8.47
C GLY A 212 -0.32 -16.93 -7.26
N GLY A 213 0.78 -17.08 -6.49
CA GLY A 213 1.10 -16.14 -5.41
C GLY A 213 0.43 -16.45 -4.07
N LYS A 214 -0.10 -17.65 -3.90
CA LYS A 214 -0.73 -18.05 -2.64
C LYS A 214 0.35 -18.49 -1.65
N ILE A 215 0.42 -17.82 -0.50
CA ILE A 215 1.36 -18.09 0.58
C ILE A 215 0.62 -18.73 1.75
N THR A 216 1.17 -19.80 2.29
CA THR A 216 0.71 -20.46 3.52
C THR A 216 1.79 -20.32 4.58
N ILE A 217 1.46 -19.76 5.72
CA ILE A 217 2.30 -19.73 6.92
C ILE A 217 2.17 -21.10 7.58
N VAL A 218 3.22 -21.91 7.48
CA VAL A 218 3.25 -23.29 8.02
C VAL A 218 3.57 -23.27 9.50
N ASP A 219 4.50 -22.39 9.91
CA ASP A 219 4.93 -22.24 11.29
C ASP A 219 5.06 -20.75 11.64
N ALA A 220 4.04 -20.23 12.31
CA ALA A 220 3.98 -18.81 12.69
C ALA A 220 5.08 -18.43 13.71
N LYS A 221 5.45 -19.34 14.63
CA LYS A 221 6.50 -19.07 15.62
C LYS A 221 7.88 -18.99 14.97
N LYS A 222 8.18 -19.88 14.03
CA LYS A 222 9.40 -19.80 13.24
C LYS A 222 9.42 -18.56 12.36
N LEU A 223 8.29 -18.18 11.75
CA LEU A 223 8.19 -16.95 10.97
C LEU A 223 8.52 -15.72 11.83
N GLU A 224 8.01 -15.66 13.05
CA GLU A 224 8.31 -14.59 14.01
C GLU A 224 9.79 -14.55 14.40
N SER A 225 10.39 -15.72 14.66
CA SER A 225 11.83 -15.84 14.95
C SER A 225 12.68 -15.34 13.78
N VAL A 226 12.33 -15.70 12.54
CA VAL A 226 13.00 -15.18 11.32
C VAL A 226 12.83 -13.67 11.20
N ALA A 227 11.62 -13.17 11.40
CA ALA A 227 11.32 -11.74 11.31
C ALA A 227 12.07 -10.89 12.36
N SER A 228 12.37 -11.49 13.51
CA SER A 228 13.16 -10.88 14.59
C SER A 228 14.67 -10.98 14.38
N GLY A 229 15.13 -11.64 13.31
CA GLY A 229 16.56 -11.81 13.02
C GLY A 229 17.28 -12.86 13.89
N ASN A 230 16.55 -13.60 14.73
CA ASN A 230 17.12 -14.48 15.74
C ASN A 230 17.47 -15.90 15.26
N THR A 231 17.30 -16.23 13.97
CA THR A 231 17.37 -17.61 13.50
C THR A 231 18.43 -17.81 12.42
N GLU A 232 19.59 -18.37 12.77
CA GLU A 232 20.65 -18.68 11.81
C GLU A 232 20.91 -20.17 11.57
N ALA A 233 20.56 -21.08 12.46
CA ALA A 233 21.05 -22.47 12.40
C ALA A 233 20.01 -23.53 12.00
N GLU A 234 18.71 -23.30 12.20
CA GLU A 234 17.71 -24.39 12.08
C GLU A 234 16.84 -24.33 10.81
N ILE A 235 16.94 -23.27 10.01
CA ILE A 235 16.02 -23.05 8.88
C ILE A 235 16.61 -23.51 7.55
N PHE A 236 17.93 -23.57 7.43
CA PHE A 236 18.66 -23.91 6.20
C PHE A 236 19.16 -25.34 6.13
N GLY A 237 18.66 -26.22 6.99
CA GLY A 237 18.95 -27.64 7.01
C GLY A 237 18.04 -28.49 6.10
#